data_67896866b37d501e7599ff902a064bdd
#
_entry.id   67896866b37d501e7599ff902a064bdd
#
_cell.length_a   1.000
_cell.length_b   1.000
_cell.length_c   1.000
_cell.angle_alpha   90.00
_cell.angle_beta   90.00
_cell.angle_gamma   90.00
#
_symmetry.space_group_name_H-M   'P 1'
#
loop_
_entity.id
_entity.type
_entity.pdbx_description
1 polymer ?
#
loop_
_entity_poly.entity_id
_entity_poly.type
_entity_poly.pdbx_seq_one_letter_code
_entity_poly.pdbx_strand_id
1 'polypeptide(L)'
;ALQAGSRVPAMLNFSPGPAAIDAARRAAELKLVITSRQFVEKGRLQPLIGALAPSCTILYLEDVRSEIGPLAKLLALLGGIAPLAMSRLRFGRQGSADDEAVVLFTSGSEGLPKGVSLSHAAIESNRQQISSVIDFSREDVVLNALPLFHAFGLTAGCLLPLYSGVRQMLYPSPLHYRIVPEIAYDVNATILFGTDTFLAGYARMAHPYDFYSVRYIFAGAEAVKAETRRLYAEKFGLRILEGYGTTETAPARSINTPMANRPGSVGRALPGIETRLEKVAGIEEGGKLLVRGSNVMRGYYRAEAPGVLEPPVDGWYDTGDIVTLDDGFITISGRAKRFAKVGGEMVSLAAIETLAGEFWPHHATAAAAGPHERKGEEIGLVTERPDADLAEFQ
;
A
#
# COMPACT_ATOMS: atom_id res chain seq x y z
N ALA A 1 -7.38 -13.38 14.45
CA ALA A 1 -7.12 -14.43 15.44
C ALA A 1 -5.89 -14.11 16.30
N LEU A 2 -4.72 -13.78 15.70
CA LEU A 2 -3.50 -13.46 16.46
C LEU A 2 -3.69 -12.25 17.38
N GLN A 3 -4.25 -11.18 16.88
CA GLN A 3 -4.55 -9.97 17.65
C GLN A 3 -5.49 -10.23 18.84
N ALA A 4 -6.49 -11.10 18.67
CA ALA A 4 -7.37 -11.52 19.78
C ALA A 4 -6.60 -12.24 20.89
N GLY A 5 -5.46 -12.85 20.60
CA GLY A 5 -4.55 -13.48 21.56
C GLY A 5 -3.39 -12.58 21.99
N SER A 6 -3.48 -11.26 21.81
CA SER A 6 -2.41 -10.29 22.10
C SER A 6 -1.09 -10.63 21.40
N ARG A 7 -1.19 -11.13 20.16
CA ARG A 7 -0.04 -11.42 19.30
C ARG A 7 -0.04 -10.45 18.12
N VAL A 8 1.10 -9.84 17.85
CA VAL A 8 1.27 -8.90 16.76
C VAL A 8 1.70 -9.67 15.51
N PRO A 9 0.89 -9.67 14.42
CA PRO A 9 1.31 -10.22 13.16
C PRO A 9 2.28 -9.28 12.46
N ALA A 10 3.39 -9.83 11.96
CA ALA A 10 4.31 -9.15 11.05
C ALA A 10 4.13 -9.75 9.65
N MET A 11 3.73 -8.92 8.69
CA MET A 11 3.35 -9.37 7.35
C MET A 11 4.57 -9.34 6.43
N LEU A 12 5.19 -10.49 6.22
CA LEU A 12 6.39 -10.61 5.40
C LEU A 12 6.07 -10.56 3.90
N ASN A 13 6.74 -9.67 3.18
CA ASN A 13 6.73 -9.68 1.72
C ASN A 13 7.75 -10.73 1.23
N PHE A 14 7.28 -11.72 0.50
CA PHE A 14 8.11 -12.83 -0.01
C PHE A 14 8.81 -12.53 -1.34
N SER A 15 8.46 -11.42 -2.01
CA SER A 15 8.96 -11.09 -3.36
C SER A 15 10.43 -10.63 -3.42
N PRO A 16 10.98 -9.88 -2.42
CA PRO A 16 12.34 -9.35 -2.51
C PRO A 16 13.47 -10.39 -2.28
N GLY A 17 13.11 -11.63 -1.96
CA GLY A 17 14.07 -12.71 -1.75
C GLY A 17 14.57 -12.87 -0.31
N PRO A 18 15.44 -13.90 -0.06
CA PRO A 18 15.80 -14.36 1.30
C PRO A 18 16.50 -13.31 2.16
N ALA A 19 17.40 -12.52 1.57
CA ALA A 19 18.17 -11.50 2.30
C ALA A 19 17.29 -10.39 2.88
N ALA A 20 16.32 -9.92 2.10
CA ALA A 20 15.37 -8.91 2.54
C ALA A 20 14.44 -9.44 3.65
N ILE A 21 14.03 -10.70 3.55
CA ILE A 21 13.20 -11.32 4.59
C ILE A 21 13.99 -11.57 5.87
N ASP A 22 15.26 -11.95 5.80
CA ASP A 22 16.09 -12.06 7.00
C ASP A 22 16.30 -10.70 7.67
N ALA A 23 16.50 -9.63 6.89
CA ALA A 23 16.54 -8.28 7.43
C ALA A 23 15.23 -7.88 8.13
N ALA A 24 14.08 -8.17 7.52
CA ALA A 24 12.76 -7.95 8.11
C ALA A 24 12.57 -8.75 9.41
N ARG A 25 12.97 -10.03 9.40
CA ARG A 25 12.97 -10.91 10.59
C ARG A 25 13.79 -10.31 11.72
N ARG A 26 15.02 -9.86 11.43
CA ARG A 26 15.90 -9.25 12.45
C ARG A 26 15.30 -7.96 12.98
N ALA A 27 14.83 -7.06 12.11
CA ALA A 27 14.26 -5.78 12.50
C ALA A 27 13.14 -5.91 13.54
N ALA A 28 12.22 -6.85 13.34
CA ALA A 28 11.07 -7.10 14.22
C ALA A 28 11.26 -8.29 15.17
N GLU A 29 12.48 -8.83 15.30
CA GLU A 29 12.83 -9.97 16.17
C GLU A 29 11.89 -11.17 16.04
N LEU A 30 11.50 -11.52 14.81
CA LEU A 30 10.55 -12.60 14.57
C LEU A 30 11.14 -13.96 14.93
N LYS A 31 10.41 -14.73 15.76
CA LYS A 31 10.80 -16.07 16.20
C LYS A 31 9.90 -17.17 15.63
N LEU A 32 8.71 -16.80 15.16
CA LEU A 32 7.72 -17.71 14.61
C LEU A 32 7.24 -17.22 13.25
N VAL A 33 7.26 -18.10 12.26
CA VAL A 33 6.70 -17.86 10.93
C VAL A 33 5.54 -18.80 10.69
N ILE A 34 4.38 -18.25 10.35
CA ILE A 34 3.17 -19.02 10.04
C ILE A 34 3.00 -19.02 8.52
N THR A 35 2.88 -20.18 7.92
CA THR A 35 2.68 -20.35 6.47
C THR A 35 1.83 -21.59 6.17
N SER A 36 1.61 -21.92 4.89
CA SER A 36 1.04 -23.18 4.47
C SER A 36 1.95 -23.91 3.49
N ARG A 37 1.94 -25.24 3.51
CA ARG A 37 2.72 -26.07 2.56
C ARG A 37 2.30 -25.79 1.14
N GLN A 38 1.00 -25.70 0.91
CA GLN A 38 0.46 -25.38 -0.42
C GLN A 38 0.96 -24.02 -0.95
N PHE A 39 1.04 -23.00 -0.08
CA PHE A 39 1.56 -21.69 -0.47
C PHE A 39 3.05 -21.73 -0.80
N VAL A 40 3.84 -22.40 0.04
CA VAL A 40 5.27 -22.59 -0.17
C VAL A 40 5.55 -23.32 -1.48
N GLU A 41 4.77 -24.38 -1.78
CA GLU A 41 4.92 -25.17 -3.01
C GLU A 41 4.53 -24.36 -4.25
N LYS A 42 3.33 -23.79 -4.28
CA LYS A 42 2.83 -22.98 -5.41
C LYS A 42 3.69 -21.74 -5.67
N GLY A 43 4.15 -21.09 -4.61
CA GLY A 43 5.00 -19.92 -4.67
C GLY A 43 6.49 -20.24 -4.92
N ARG A 44 6.88 -21.52 -4.94
CA ARG A 44 8.29 -21.96 -5.04
C ARG A 44 9.17 -21.30 -3.97
N LEU A 45 8.68 -21.22 -2.73
CA LEU A 45 9.30 -20.50 -1.62
C LEU A 45 10.19 -21.38 -0.73
N GLN A 46 10.53 -22.61 -1.16
CA GLN A 46 11.41 -23.52 -0.41
C GLN A 46 12.75 -22.89 -0.02
N PRO A 47 13.45 -22.15 -0.91
CA PRO A 47 14.71 -21.48 -0.54
C PRO A 47 14.52 -20.46 0.59
N LEU A 48 13.38 -19.78 0.60
CA LEU A 48 13.02 -18.80 1.63
C LEU A 48 12.80 -19.47 2.98
N ILE A 49 12.03 -20.56 3.01
CA ILE A 49 11.82 -21.35 4.23
C ILE A 49 13.14 -21.91 4.75
N GLY A 50 14.02 -22.41 3.85
CA GLY A 50 15.37 -22.88 4.21
C GLY A 50 16.24 -21.79 4.86
N ALA A 51 16.14 -20.56 4.40
CA ALA A 51 16.87 -19.42 4.97
C ALA A 51 16.33 -18.99 6.36
N LEU A 52 15.02 -19.14 6.61
CA LEU A 52 14.38 -18.76 7.88
C LEU A 52 14.45 -19.87 8.96
N ALA A 53 14.41 -21.13 8.57
CA ALA A 53 14.32 -22.28 9.49
C ALA A 53 15.42 -22.34 10.57
N PRO A 54 16.68 -21.91 10.33
CA PRO A 54 17.70 -21.88 11.37
C PRO A 54 17.44 -20.88 12.50
N SER A 55 16.63 -19.83 12.21
CA SER A 55 16.41 -18.69 13.12
C SER A 55 14.96 -18.55 13.60
N CYS A 56 14.03 -19.27 12.99
CA CYS A 56 12.60 -19.19 13.29
C CYS A 56 11.97 -20.59 13.39
N THR A 57 10.99 -20.74 14.25
CA THR A 57 10.07 -21.85 14.19
C THR A 57 9.11 -21.67 13.02
N ILE A 58 9.03 -22.62 12.10
CA ILE A 58 8.09 -22.60 10.98
C ILE A 58 6.85 -23.39 11.38
N LEU A 59 5.69 -22.73 11.42
CA LEU A 59 4.40 -23.33 11.75
C LEU A 59 3.55 -23.43 10.48
N TYR A 60 3.22 -24.63 10.08
CA TYR A 60 2.35 -24.87 8.93
C TYR A 60 0.88 -24.94 9.38
N LEU A 61 0.02 -24.22 8.65
CA LEU A 61 -1.43 -24.19 8.95
C LEU A 61 -2.07 -25.57 8.83
N GLU A 62 -1.55 -26.43 7.98
CA GLU A 62 -1.99 -27.81 7.83
C GLU A 62 -1.76 -28.63 9.12
N ASP A 63 -0.63 -28.41 9.79
CA ASP A 63 -0.32 -29.08 11.06
C ASP A 63 -1.24 -28.59 12.17
N VAL A 64 -1.39 -27.26 12.29
CA VAL A 64 -2.36 -26.66 13.23
C VAL A 64 -3.74 -27.25 13.03
N ARG A 65 -4.18 -27.36 11.76
CA ARG A 65 -5.50 -27.93 11.43
C ARG A 65 -5.64 -29.39 11.86
N SER A 66 -4.58 -30.19 11.73
CA SER A 66 -4.58 -31.60 12.11
C SER A 66 -4.63 -31.82 13.63
N GLU A 67 -4.05 -30.88 14.39
CA GLU A 67 -4.01 -30.92 15.87
C GLU A 67 -5.35 -30.48 16.50
N ILE A 68 -6.25 -29.84 15.75
CA ILE A 68 -7.57 -29.43 16.26
C ILE A 68 -8.48 -30.65 16.40
N GLY A 69 -8.55 -31.17 17.61
CA GLY A 69 -9.40 -32.32 17.94
C GLY A 69 -10.91 -32.03 17.92
N PRO A 70 -11.75 -33.10 17.96
CA PRO A 70 -13.21 -32.95 17.87
C PRO A 70 -13.81 -32.08 18.97
N LEU A 71 -13.29 -32.20 20.21
CA LEU A 71 -13.75 -31.40 21.35
C LEU A 71 -13.49 -29.89 21.11
N ALA A 72 -12.31 -29.52 20.60
CA ALA A 72 -12.00 -28.15 20.31
C ALA A 72 -12.92 -27.55 19.21
N LYS A 73 -13.25 -28.35 18.19
CA LYS A 73 -14.22 -27.98 17.15
C LYS A 73 -15.62 -27.75 17.72
N LEU A 74 -16.08 -28.66 18.62
CA LEU A 74 -17.37 -28.53 19.29
C LEU A 74 -17.42 -27.26 20.16
N LEU A 75 -16.39 -27.02 20.98
CA LEU A 75 -16.29 -25.81 21.81
C LEU A 75 -16.24 -24.52 20.97
N ALA A 76 -15.56 -24.55 19.83
CA ALA A 76 -15.54 -23.42 18.91
C ALA A 76 -16.93 -23.15 18.28
N LEU A 77 -17.66 -24.22 17.93
CA LEU A 77 -19.03 -24.11 17.42
C LEU A 77 -19.98 -23.51 18.47
N LEU A 78 -19.92 -24.01 19.72
CA LEU A 78 -20.69 -23.44 20.82
C LEU A 78 -20.30 -22.02 21.14
N GLY A 79 -19.01 -21.69 21.05
CA GLY A 79 -18.51 -20.32 21.18
C GLY A 79 -19.02 -19.36 20.11
N GLY A 80 -19.41 -19.86 18.94
CA GLY A 80 -20.03 -19.09 17.87
C GLY A 80 -21.42 -18.54 18.21
N ILE A 81 -22.11 -19.13 19.21
CA ILE A 81 -23.42 -18.65 19.69
C ILE A 81 -23.27 -17.31 20.45
N ALA A 82 -22.18 -17.13 21.20
CA ALA A 82 -21.90 -15.92 21.96
C ALA A 82 -20.42 -15.50 21.78
N PRO A 83 -20.01 -15.08 20.57
CA PRO A 83 -18.60 -14.91 20.22
C PRO A 83 -17.89 -13.86 21.07
N LEU A 84 -18.55 -12.76 21.42
CA LEU A 84 -17.97 -11.70 22.28
C LEU A 84 -17.75 -12.19 23.72
N ALA A 85 -18.71 -12.90 24.29
CA ALA A 85 -18.60 -13.44 25.65
C ALA A 85 -17.49 -14.51 25.72
N MET A 86 -17.43 -15.40 24.74
CA MET A 86 -16.42 -16.45 24.66
C MET A 86 -15.01 -15.85 24.42
N SER A 87 -14.89 -14.84 23.57
CA SER A 87 -13.63 -14.14 23.34
C SER A 87 -13.14 -13.47 24.63
N ARG A 88 -14.03 -12.78 25.36
CA ARG A 88 -13.68 -12.14 26.64
C ARG A 88 -13.28 -13.17 27.71
N LEU A 89 -13.98 -14.30 27.76
CA LEU A 89 -13.68 -15.37 28.71
C LEU A 89 -12.33 -16.04 28.41
N ARG A 90 -12.03 -16.29 27.12
CA ARG A 90 -10.83 -17.01 26.69
C ARG A 90 -9.58 -16.15 26.65
N PHE A 91 -9.68 -14.91 26.22
CA PHE A 91 -8.54 -14.00 26.03
C PHE A 91 -8.47 -12.91 27.09
N GLY A 92 -9.50 -12.78 27.91
CA GLY A 92 -9.58 -11.76 28.95
C GLY A 92 -9.75 -10.35 28.37
N ARG A 93 -9.47 -9.36 29.19
CA ARG A 93 -9.45 -7.97 28.76
C ARG A 93 -8.10 -7.68 28.11
N GLN A 94 -8.14 -7.22 26.89
CA GLN A 94 -6.95 -7.07 26.06
C GLN A 94 -6.58 -5.62 25.88
N GLY A 95 -5.35 -5.26 26.05
CA GLY A 95 -4.59 -4.16 25.55
C GLY A 95 -5.23 -2.78 25.44
N SER A 96 -4.45 -1.83 25.01
CA SER A 96 -4.84 -0.46 24.65
C SER A 96 -5.11 -0.35 23.15
N ALA A 97 -5.89 0.64 22.73
CA ALA A 97 -6.03 1.01 21.33
C ALA A 97 -4.68 1.45 20.71
N ASP A 98 -3.77 1.95 21.55
CA ASP A 98 -2.43 2.38 21.14
C ASP A 98 -1.42 1.23 21.06
N ASP A 99 -1.81 0.01 21.45
CA ASP A 99 -0.94 -1.15 21.29
C ASP A 99 -0.72 -1.46 19.81
N GLU A 100 0.41 -2.10 19.54
CA GLU A 100 0.78 -2.52 18.21
C GLU A 100 -0.21 -3.55 17.66
N ALA A 101 -0.80 -3.25 16.51
CA ALA A 101 -1.75 -4.13 15.84
C ALA A 101 -1.10 -5.00 14.78
N VAL A 102 -0.14 -4.44 14.04
CA VAL A 102 0.53 -5.10 12.93
C VAL A 102 1.85 -4.42 12.62
N VAL A 103 2.82 -5.20 12.14
CA VAL A 103 4.03 -4.70 11.50
C VAL A 103 3.98 -5.01 10.01
N LEU A 104 4.16 -4.00 9.18
CA LEU A 104 4.25 -4.11 7.72
C LEU A 104 5.65 -3.69 7.27
N PHE A 105 6.22 -4.41 6.30
CA PHE A 105 7.56 -4.08 5.82
C PHE A 105 7.50 -3.31 4.50
N THR A 106 8.25 -2.19 4.45
CA THR A 106 8.41 -1.38 3.23
C THR A 106 9.84 -1.54 2.71
N SER A 107 10.01 -1.46 1.39
CA SER A 107 11.33 -1.32 0.80
C SER A 107 11.91 0.05 1.23
N GLY A 108 12.90 0.03 2.10
CA GLY A 108 13.62 1.25 2.47
C GLY A 108 14.29 1.87 1.25
N SER A 109 14.33 3.21 1.19
CA SER A 109 15.08 3.97 0.17
C SER A 109 16.60 3.63 0.13
N GLU A 110 17.08 2.91 1.12
CA GLU A 110 18.48 2.49 1.30
C GLU A 110 18.66 0.97 1.16
N GLY A 111 17.67 0.27 0.59
CA GLY A 111 17.80 -1.14 0.19
C GLY A 111 17.30 -2.17 1.23
N LEU A 112 17.38 -1.92 2.54
CA LEU A 112 16.90 -2.86 3.55
C LEU A 112 15.44 -2.56 3.96
N PRO A 113 14.61 -3.59 4.17
CA PRO A 113 13.23 -3.41 4.63
C PRO A 113 13.17 -2.77 6.01
N LYS A 114 12.24 -1.80 6.17
CA LYS A 114 11.89 -1.20 7.46
C LYS A 114 10.55 -1.75 7.90
N GLY A 115 10.42 -2.18 9.15
CA GLY A 115 9.15 -2.57 9.76
C GLY A 115 8.39 -1.35 10.23
N VAL A 116 7.21 -1.12 9.69
CA VAL A 116 6.29 -0.05 10.09
C VAL A 116 5.32 -0.59 11.13
N SER A 117 5.39 -0.09 12.35
CA SER A 117 4.50 -0.44 13.44
C SER A 117 3.22 0.40 13.39
N LEU A 118 2.07 -0.25 13.22
CA LEU A 118 0.74 0.39 13.26
C LEU A 118 -0.02 -0.04 14.51
N SER A 119 -0.62 0.93 15.21
CA SER A 119 -1.52 0.64 16.33
C SER A 119 -2.93 0.28 15.88
N HIS A 120 -3.72 -0.33 16.77
CA HIS A 120 -5.14 -0.52 16.55
C HIS A 120 -5.86 0.81 16.32
N ALA A 121 -5.50 1.84 17.09
CA ALA A 121 -6.04 3.19 16.94
C ALA A 121 -5.73 3.77 15.56
N ALA A 122 -4.51 3.60 15.03
CA ALA A 122 -4.15 4.14 13.72
C ALA A 122 -4.98 3.52 12.59
N ILE A 123 -5.16 2.20 12.62
CA ILE A 123 -5.98 1.49 11.63
C ILE A 123 -7.45 1.91 11.72
N GLU A 124 -8.01 1.95 12.92
CA GLU A 124 -9.41 2.35 13.14
C GLU A 124 -9.65 3.80 12.78
N SER A 125 -8.72 4.70 13.13
CA SER A 125 -8.81 6.11 12.74
C SER A 125 -8.84 6.27 11.21
N ASN A 126 -7.97 5.55 10.50
CA ASN A 126 -7.95 5.63 9.04
C ASN A 126 -9.24 5.07 8.42
N ARG A 127 -9.79 3.98 8.98
CA ARG A 127 -11.10 3.47 8.57
C ARG A 127 -12.19 4.54 8.75
N GLN A 128 -12.24 5.20 9.89
CA GLN A 128 -13.23 6.26 10.18
C GLN A 128 -13.04 7.47 9.26
N GLN A 129 -11.80 7.90 9.04
CA GLN A 129 -11.45 8.98 8.13
C GLN A 129 -11.96 8.70 6.70
N ILE A 130 -11.70 7.52 6.17
CA ILE A 130 -12.17 7.11 4.84
C ILE A 130 -13.70 7.05 4.80
N SER A 131 -14.32 6.40 5.80
CA SER A 131 -15.78 6.25 5.87
C SER A 131 -16.52 7.58 6.08
N SER A 132 -15.85 8.64 6.54
CA SER A 132 -16.45 9.97 6.68
C SER A 132 -16.55 10.74 5.36
N VAL A 133 -15.80 10.34 4.33
CA VAL A 133 -15.76 11.03 3.03
C VAL A 133 -16.22 10.15 1.86
N ILE A 134 -16.30 8.84 2.07
CA ILE A 134 -16.82 7.88 1.11
C ILE A 134 -18.03 7.17 1.71
N ASP A 135 -19.11 7.14 0.96
CA ASP A 135 -20.36 6.47 1.33
C ASP A 135 -20.22 4.95 1.12
N PHE A 136 -19.78 4.26 2.17
CA PHE A 136 -19.78 2.80 2.23
C PHE A 136 -21.05 2.29 2.89
N SER A 137 -21.69 1.31 2.29
CA SER A 137 -22.89 0.67 2.83
C SER A 137 -22.65 -0.81 3.12
N ARG A 138 -23.53 -1.43 3.92
CA ARG A 138 -23.50 -2.87 4.17
C ARG A 138 -23.88 -3.71 2.95
N GLU A 139 -24.45 -3.07 1.95
CA GLU A 139 -24.82 -3.70 0.67
C GLU A 139 -23.62 -3.80 -0.27
N ASP A 140 -22.55 -3.03 0.01
CA ASP A 140 -21.35 -3.07 -0.80
C ASP A 140 -20.64 -4.43 -0.74
N VAL A 141 -19.94 -4.73 -1.81
CA VAL A 141 -19.07 -5.88 -1.94
C VAL A 141 -17.70 -5.38 -2.41
N VAL A 142 -16.71 -5.51 -1.55
CA VAL A 142 -15.32 -5.16 -1.86
C VAL A 142 -14.64 -6.34 -2.53
N LEU A 143 -14.11 -6.15 -3.73
CA LEU A 143 -13.15 -7.08 -4.34
C LEU A 143 -11.74 -6.57 -4.11
N ASN A 144 -10.95 -7.34 -3.37
CA ASN A 144 -9.55 -7.04 -3.10
C ASN A 144 -8.63 -8.14 -3.64
N ALA A 145 -7.89 -7.81 -4.68
CA ALA A 145 -6.83 -8.66 -5.22
C ALA A 145 -5.41 -8.19 -4.79
N LEU A 146 -5.32 -7.07 -4.06
CA LEU A 146 -4.03 -6.53 -3.61
C LEU A 146 -3.43 -7.41 -2.50
N PRO A 147 -2.10 -7.57 -2.46
CA PRO A 147 -1.43 -8.37 -1.44
C PRO A 147 -1.64 -7.83 -0.03
N LEU A 148 -1.94 -8.72 0.93
CA LEU A 148 -2.17 -8.35 2.33
C LEU A 148 -0.89 -7.96 3.11
N PHE A 149 0.29 -8.17 2.54
CA PHE A 149 1.55 -7.68 3.11
C PHE A 149 1.84 -6.21 2.74
N HIS A 150 0.99 -5.58 1.92
CA HIS A 150 0.97 -4.15 1.67
C HIS A 150 -0.18 -3.48 2.42
N ALA A 151 0.07 -2.29 2.96
CA ALA A 151 -0.93 -1.55 3.74
C ALA A 151 -2.23 -1.28 2.95
N PHE A 152 -2.15 -1.02 1.65
CA PHE A 152 -3.31 -0.79 0.81
C PHE A 152 -4.19 -2.06 0.74
N GLY A 153 -3.61 -3.23 0.51
CA GLY A 153 -4.35 -4.50 0.50
C GLY A 153 -4.87 -4.90 1.88
N LEU A 154 -4.05 -4.73 2.94
CA LEU A 154 -4.43 -5.14 4.29
C LEU A 154 -5.47 -4.20 4.90
N THR A 155 -5.17 -2.90 5.00
CA THR A 155 -6.01 -1.99 5.77
C THR A 155 -7.21 -1.51 4.94
N ALA A 156 -7.03 -1.01 3.73
CA ALA A 156 -8.14 -0.57 2.90
C ALA A 156 -8.90 -1.75 2.26
N GLY A 157 -8.19 -2.75 1.73
CA GLY A 157 -8.80 -3.86 1.02
C GLY A 157 -9.37 -4.98 1.90
N CYS A 158 -8.93 -5.11 3.16
CA CYS A 158 -9.35 -6.20 4.04
C CYS A 158 -9.93 -5.70 5.37
N LEU A 159 -9.18 -4.92 6.16
CA LEU A 159 -9.62 -4.53 7.51
C LEU A 159 -10.75 -3.50 7.49
N LEU A 160 -10.71 -2.52 6.56
CA LEU A 160 -11.78 -1.54 6.42
C LEU A 160 -13.14 -2.21 6.15
N PRO A 161 -13.33 -3.06 5.13
CA PRO A 161 -14.61 -3.73 4.91
C PRO A 161 -14.98 -4.65 6.07
N LEU A 162 -14.01 -5.39 6.65
CA LEU A 162 -14.27 -6.28 7.78
C LEU A 162 -14.83 -5.53 8.99
N TYR A 163 -14.20 -4.43 9.39
CA TYR A 163 -14.62 -3.64 10.56
C TYR A 163 -15.88 -2.80 10.29
N SER A 164 -16.17 -2.51 9.03
CA SER A 164 -17.40 -1.80 8.63
C SER A 164 -18.60 -2.73 8.38
N GLY A 165 -18.42 -4.06 8.50
CA GLY A 165 -19.46 -5.04 8.23
C GLY A 165 -19.86 -5.13 6.75
N VAL A 166 -18.96 -4.77 5.85
CA VAL A 166 -19.08 -4.83 4.40
C VAL A 166 -18.61 -6.20 3.89
N ARG A 167 -19.32 -6.78 2.96
CA ARG A 167 -18.91 -8.04 2.34
C ARG A 167 -17.60 -7.85 1.58
N GLN A 168 -16.73 -8.88 1.58
CA GLN A 168 -15.49 -8.84 0.84
C GLN A 168 -15.18 -10.15 0.15
N MET A 169 -14.60 -10.04 -1.03
CA MET A 169 -13.98 -11.13 -1.78
C MET A 169 -12.48 -10.87 -1.83
N LEU A 170 -11.69 -11.78 -1.26
CA LEU A 170 -10.23 -11.71 -1.30
C LEU A 170 -9.72 -12.64 -2.40
N TYR A 171 -8.94 -12.11 -3.32
CA TYR A 171 -8.33 -12.87 -4.39
C TYR A 171 -6.79 -12.81 -4.31
N PRO A 172 -6.07 -13.93 -4.49
CA PRO A 172 -4.66 -14.02 -4.12
C PRO A 172 -3.67 -13.28 -5.02
N SER A 173 -4.07 -12.83 -6.22
CA SER A 173 -3.14 -12.23 -7.17
C SER A 173 -3.77 -11.14 -8.03
N PRO A 174 -3.24 -9.91 -8.03
CA PRO A 174 -3.71 -8.83 -8.90
C PRO A 174 -3.29 -9.01 -10.37
N LEU A 175 -2.37 -9.94 -10.65
CA LEU A 175 -1.81 -10.17 -11.99
C LEU A 175 -2.70 -11.01 -12.89
N HIS A 176 -3.77 -11.57 -12.38
CA HIS A 176 -4.73 -12.35 -13.16
C HIS A 176 -5.73 -11.43 -13.85
N TYR A 177 -5.28 -10.68 -14.83
CA TYR A 177 -5.99 -9.57 -15.48
C TYR A 177 -7.33 -9.94 -16.11
N ARG A 178 -7.53 -11.20 -16.46
CA ARG A 178 -8.79 -11.72 -16.97
C ARG A 178 -9.72 -12.17 -15.84
N ILE A 179 -9.19 -12.86 -14.85
CA ILE A 179 -9.98 -13.51 -13.81
C ILE A 179 -10.55 -12.48 -12.81
N VAL A 180 -9.80 -11.42 -12.48
CA VAL A 180 -10.26 -10.40 -11.52
C VAL A 180 -11.54 -9.69 -12.01
N PRO A 181 -11.66 -9.26 -13.30
CA PRO A 181 -12.92 -8.75 -13.85
C PRO A 181 -14.06 -9.77 -13.81
N GLU A 182 -13.82 -11.02 -14.21
CA GLU A 182 -14.82 -12.10 -14.17
C GLU A 182 -15.35 -12.30 -12.72
N ILE A 183 -14.47 -12.29 -11.73
CA ILE A 183 -14.87 -12.35 -10.30
C ILE A 183 -15.67 -11.11 -9.91
N ALA A 184 -15.31 -9.91 -10.39
CA ALA A 184 -16.06 -8.69 -10.06
C ALA A 184 -17.52 -8.83 -10.52
N TYR A 185 -17.75 -9.39 -11.70
CA TYR A 185 -19.07 -9.73 -12.20
C TYR A 185 -19.77 -10.77 -11.33
N ASP A 186 -19.13 -11.91 -11.07
CA ASP A 186 -19.72 -13.06 -10.37
C ASP A 186 -20.19 -12.72 -8.95
N VAL A 187 -19.42 -11.88 -8.23
CA VAL A 187 -19.75 -11.50 -6.85
C VAL A 187 -20.54 -10.20 -6.75
N ASN A 188 -20.86 -9.57 -7.87
CA ASN A 188 -21.45 -8.23 -7.94
C ASN A 188 -20.65 -7.22 -7.14
N ALA A 189 -19.33 -7.16 -7.38
CA ALA A 189 -18.45 -6.25 -6.68
C ALA A 189 -18.84 -4.79 -6.94
N THR A 190 -18.97 -4.02 -5.86
CA THR A 190 -19.32 -2.59 -5.94
C THR A 190 -18.11 -1.68 -5.75
N ILE A 191 -17.05 -2.22 -5.15
CA ILE A 191 -15.82 -1.49 -4.84
C ILE A 191 -14.61 -2.32 -5.27
N LEU A 192 -13.72 -1.69 -6.04
CA LEU A 192 -12.48 -2.27 -6.52
C LEU A 192 -11.28 -1.40 -6.11
N PHE A 193 -10.22 -2.03 -5.62
CA PHE A 193 -8.93 -1.39 -5.36
C PHE A 193 -7.89 -1.85 -6.38
N GLY A 194 -7.02 -0.93 -6.81
CA GLY A 194 -5.93 -1.25 -7.73
C GLY A 194 -4.84 -0.20 -7.80
N THR A 195 -3.77 -0.51 -8.49
CA THR A 195 -2.77 0.44 -8.97
C THR A 195 -3.07 0.76 -10.44
N ASP A 196 -2.46 1.78 -11.03
CA ASP A 196 -2.62 2.08 -12.46
C ASP A 196 -2.34 0.83 -13.32
N THR A 197 -1.22 0.16 -13.04
CA THR A 197 -0.78 -1.04 -13.76
C THR A 197 -1.84 -2.14 -13.75
N PHE A 198 -2.42 -2.44 -12.59
CA PHE A 198 -3.43 -3.50 -12.48
C PHE A 198 -4.73 -3.09 -13.15
N LEU A 199 -5.18 -1.85 -12.92
CA LEU A 199 -6.42 -1.33 -13.51
C LEU A 199 -6.34 -1.30 -15.04
N ALA A 200 -5.22 -0.84 -15.61
CA ALA A 200 -5.00 -0.88 -17.06
C ALA A 200 -5.04 -2.33 -17.59
N GLY A 201 -4.42 -3.28 -16.88
CA GLY A 201 -4.46 -4.69 -17.21
C GLY A 201 -5.89 -5.27 -17.20
N TYR A 202 -6.67 -4.97 -16.16
CA TYR A 202 -8.07 -5.39 -16.07
C TYR A 202 -8.91 -4.80 -17.20
N ALA A 203 -8.80 -3.50 -17.46
CA ALA A 203 -9.61 -2.82 -18.46
C ALA A 203 -9.37 -3.35 -19.88
N ARG A 204 -8.16 -3.79 -20.21
CA ARG A 204 -7.85 -4.41 -21.52
C ARG A 204 -8.54 -5.76 -21.69
N MET A 205 -8.62 -6.56 -20.62
CA MET A 205 -9.13 -7.94 -20.67
C MET A 205 -10.62 -8.05 -20.34
N ALA A 206 -11.17 -7.10 -19.58
CA ALA A 206 -12.55 -7.13 -19.12
C ALA A 206 -13.57 -6.97 -20.26
N HIS A 207 -14.67 -7.68 -20.15
CA HIS A 207 -15.87 -7.38 -20.93
C HIS A 207 -16.54 -6.10 -20.36
N PRO A 208 -17.24 -5.29 -21.17
CA PRO A 208 -17.93 -4.09 -20.66
C PRO A 208 -18.87 -4.32 -19.49
N TYR A 209 -19.45 -5.49 -19.37
CA TYR A 209 -20.36 -5.86 -18.27
C TYR A 209 -19.64 -6.37 -17.01
N ASP A 210 -18.35 -6.68 -17.04
CA ASP A 210 -17.66 -7.26 -15.87
C ASP A 210 -17.68 -6.31 -14.66
N PHE A 211 -17.78 -5.01 -14.91
CA PHE A 211 -17.83 -3.99 -13.86
C PHE A 211 -19.19 -3.30 -13.73
N TYR A 212 -20.29 -3.93 -14.20
CA TYR A 212 -21.61 -3.29 -14.23
C TYR A 212 -22.14 -2.88 -12.85
N SER A 213 -21.74 -3.60 -11.79
CA SER A 213 -22.14 -3.33 -10.40
C SER A 213 -21.18 -2.39 -9.68
N VAL A 214 -20.01 -2.09 -10.26
CA VAL A 214 -18.97 -1.30 -9.60
C VAL A 214 -19.40 0.15 -9.48
N ARG A 215 -19.39 0.68 -8.26
CA ARG A 215 -19.68 2.08 -7.93
C ARG A 215 -18.41 2.89 -7.79
N TYR A 216 -17.38 2.30 -7.16
CA TYR A 216 -16.14 2.98 -6.83
C TYR A 216 -14.93 2.15 -7.24
N ILE A 217 -13.99 2.81 -7.89
CA ILE A 217 -12.65 2.30 -8.14
C ILE A 217 -11.67 3.23 -7.46
N PHE A 218 -10.91 2.72 -6.51
CA PHE A 218 -9.86 3.47 -5.82
C PHE A 218 -8.49 3.04 -6.34
N ALA A 219 -7.73 4.01 -6.81
CA ALA A 219 -6.36 3.80 -7.24
C ALA A 219 -5.37 4.46 -6.28
N GLY A 220 -4.27 3.77 -5.99
CA GLY A 220 -3.19 4.27 -5.15
C GLY A 220 -1.87 3.60 -5.46
N ALA A 221 -0.82 4.03 -4.78
CA ALA A 221 0.56 3.58 -4.91
C ALA A 221 1.27 3.99 -6.22
N GLU A 222 0.54 4.23 -7.30
CA GLU A 222 1.03 4.70 -8.59
C GLU A 222 0.16 5.88 -9.06
N ALA A 223 0.75 6.81 -9.83
CA ALA A 223 -0.02 7.85 -10.51
C ALA A 223 -0.88 7.21 -11.61
N VAL A 224 -2.15 7.56 -11.67
CA VAL A 224 -3.04 7.02 -12.71
C VAL A 224 -2.82 7.77 -14.02
N LYS A 225 -2.53 7.03 -15.08
CA LYS A 225 -2.33 7.59 -16.42
C LYS A 225 -3.65 8.09 -17.03
N ALA A 226 -3.57 9.13 -17.82
CA ALA A 226 -4.72 9.70 -18.53
C ALA A 226 -5.41 8.64 -19.43
N GLU A 227 -4.63 7.76 -20.06
CA GLU A 227 -5.14 6.66 -20.87
C GLU A 227 -6.00 5.68 -20.05
N THR A 228 -5.51 5.28 -18.87
CA THR A 228 -6.26 4.37 -17.98
C THR A 228 -7.56 5.00 -17.53
N ARG A 229 -7.54 6.29 -17.12
CA ARG A 229 -8.76 7.03 -16.75
C ARG A 229 -9.75 7.09 -17.90
N ARG A 230 -9.28 7.42 -19.11
CA ARG A 230 -10.12 7.47 -20.30
C ARG A 230 -10.75 6.13 -20.63
N LEU A 231 -9.95 5.06 -20.60
CA LEU A 231 -10.41 3.70 -20.88
C LEU A 231 -11.54 3.26 -19.91
N TYR A 232 -11.43 3.56 -18.61
CA TYR A 232 -12.49 3.26 -17.66
C TYR A 232 -13.76 4.09 -17.89
N ALA A 233 -13.59 5.38 -18.22
CA ALA A 233 -14.73 6.26 -18.51
C ALA A 233 -15.48 5.84 -19.79
N GLU A 234 -14.75 5.54 -20.86
CA GLU A 234 -15.35 5.23 -22.19
C GLU A 234 -15.92 3.81 -22.24
N LYS A 235 -15.20 2.81 -21.68
CA LYS A 235 -15.60 1.41 -21.79
C LYS A 235 -16.63 0.97 -20.75
N PHE A 236 -16.54 1.50 -19.52
CA PHE A 236 -17.34 1.05 -18.39
C PHE A 236 -18.21 2.16 -17.78
N GLY A 237 -18.06 3.42 -18.19
CA GLY A 237 -18.74 4.56 -17.56
C GLY A 237 -18.28 4.83 -16.14
N LEU A 238 -17.08 4.38 -15.75
CA LEU A 238 -16.57 4.43 -14.40
C LEU A 238 -15.48 5.48 -14.24
N ARG A 239 -15.48 6.11 -13.06
CA ARG A 239 -14.43 7.07 -12.66
C ARG A 239 -13.46 6.42 -11.70
N ILE A 240 -12.16 6.62 -11.92
CA ILE A 240 -11.11 6.22 -10.99
C ILE A 240 -10.89 7.36 -9.99
N LEU A 241 -10.98 7.04 -8.70
CA LEU A 241 -10.73 7.94 -7.58
C LEU A 241 -9.30 7.70 -7.08
N GLU A 242 -8.42 8.66 -7.32
CA GLU A 242 -7.03 8.56 -6.91
C GLU A 242 -6.89 8.89 -5.43
N GLY A 243 -6.14 8.05 -4.72
CA GLY A 243 -5.78 8.25 -3.32
C GLY A 243 -4.28 8.20 -3.11
N TYR A 244 -3.83 8.83 -2.03
CA TYR A 244 -2.44 8.91 -1.67
C TYR A 244 -2.25 8.45 -0.24
N GLY A 245 -1.26 7.60 -0.07
CA GLY A 245 -0.94 7.05 1.22
C GLY A 245 0.35 6.27 1.21
N THR A 246 0.81 5.94 2.39
CA THR A 246 1.95 5.06 2.62
C THR A 246 1.63 4.11 3.77
N THR A 247 2.45 3.10 3.94
CA THR A 247 2.31 2.18 5.07
C THR A 247 2.29 2.92 6.41
N GLU A 248 3.08 4.00 6.51
CA GLU A 248 3.22 4.85 7.70
C GLU A 248 1.97 5.66 8.05
N THR A 249 0.96 5.68 7.18
CA THR A 249 -0.30 6.41 7.41
C THR A 249 -1.54 5.51 7.38
N ALA A 250 -1.41 4.20 7.47
CA ALA A 250 -2.40 3.13 7.70
C ALA A 250 -3.55 2.96 6.66
N PRO A 251 -3.46 3.08 5.34
CA PRO A 251 -2.44 3.72 4.55
C PRO A 251 -2.79 5.13 4.09
N ALA A 252 -4.11 5.49 4.01
CA ALA A 252 -4.59 6.66 3.29
C ALA A 252 -4.40 7.96 4.08
N ARG A 253 -3.95 9.00 3.40
CA ARG A 253 -3.85 10.36 3.94
C ARG A 253 -4.63 11.38 3.13
N SER A 254 -4.82 11.14 1.83
CA SER A 254 -5.72 11.93 1.00
C SER A 254 -6.41 11.06 -0.03
N ILE A 255 -7.56 11.51 -0.52
CA ILE A 255 -8.34 10.78 -1.50
C ILE A 255 -9.23 11.73 -2.29
N ASN A 256 -9.34 11.48 -3.60
CA ASN A 256 -10.42 12.03 -4.41
C ASN A 256 -11.73 11.33 -4.06
N THR A 257 -12.81 12.09 -3.95
CA THR A 257 -14.13 11.56 -3.63
C THR A 257 -15.09 11.77 -4.82
N PRO A 258 -16.24 11.08 -4.86
CA PRO A 258 -17.21 11.30 -5.93
C PRO A 258 -17.65 12.76 -6.07
N MET A 259 -17.74 13.50 -4.96
CA MET A 259 -18.17 14.90 -4.91
C MET A 259 -17.03 15.91 -5.08
N ALA A 260 -15.79 15.51 -4.85
CA ALA A 260 -14.59 16.35 -4.95
C ALA A 260 -13.47 15.54 -5.62
N ASN A 261 -13.48 15.54 -6.94
CA ASN A 261 -12.50 14.82 -7.76
C ASN A 261 -11.78 15.77 -8.71
N ARG A 262 -10.45 15.77 -8.62
CA ARG A 262 -9.57 16.53 -9.51
C ARG A 262 -8.57 15.57 -10.14
N PRO A 263 -8.72 15.19 -11.42
CA PRO A 263 -7.76 14.33 -12.12
C PRO A 263 -6.35 14.90 -12.07
N GLY A 264 -5.35 14.04 -11.82
CA GLY A 264 -3.95 14.44 -11.65
C GLY A 264 -3.59 14.91 -10.24
N SER A 265 -4.58 15.12 -9.36
CA SER A 265 -4.36 15.25 -7.92
C SER A 265 -4.65 13.92 -7.21
N VAL A 266 -4.15 13.82 -5.99
CA VAL A 266 -4.44 12.68 -5.11
C VAL A 266 -5.52 13.02 -4.07
N GLY A 267 -6.35 14.00 -4.38
CA GLY A 267 -7.47 14.43 -3.56
C GLY A 267 -7.07 15.35 -2.41
N ARG A 268 -8.00 15.54 -1.48
CA ARG A 268 -7.84 16.35 -0.27
C ARG A 268 -7.41 15.47 0.90
N ALA A 269 -6.70 16.09 1.85
CA ALA A 269 -6.33 15.40 3.09
C ALA A 269 -7.59 14.87 3.81
N LEU A 270 -7.49 13.66 4.34
CA LEU A 270 -8.57 13.06 5.13
C LEU A 270 -8.79 13.83 6.43
N PRO A 271 -10.01 13.85 6.97
CA PRO A 271 -10.32 14.56 8.21
C PRO A 271 -9.40 14.17 9.37
N GLY A 272 -8.94 15.16 10.13
CA GLY A 272 -8.04 14.95 11.27
C GLY A 272 -6.59 14.69 10.90
N ILE A 273 -6.21 14.82 9.63
CA ILE A 273 -4.80 14.82 9.19
C ILE A 273 -4.34 16.25 9.05
N GLU A 274 -3.31 16.60 9.81
CA GLU A 274 -2.61 17.86 9.68
C GLU A 274 -1.52 17.74 8.61
N THR A 275 -1.39 18.76 7.77
CA THR A 275 -0.37 18.82 6.72
C THR A 275 0.49 20.06 6.90
N ARG A 276 1.81 19.91 6.70
CA ARG A 276 2.77 21.01 6.70
C ARG A 276 3.70 20.86 5.51
N LEU A 277 3.90 21.94 4.78
CA LEU A 277 4.90 21.98 3.71
C LEU A 277 6.19 22.59 4.26
N GLU A 278 7.27 21.86 4.15
CA GLU A 278 8.62 22.32 4.43
C GLU A 278 9.27 22.81 3.14
N LYS A 279 9.77 24.03 3.14
CA LYS A 279 10.44 24.60 1.98
C LYS A 279 11.71 23.80 1.64
N VAL A 280 11.88 23.49 0.38
CA VAL A 280 13.06 22.84 -0.18
C VAL A 280 13.77 23.82 -1.08
N ALA A 281 15.07 24.05 -0.87
CA ALA A 281 15.85 24.99 -1.65
C ALA A 281 15.81 24.59 -3.15
N GLY A 282 15.49 25.55 -4.01
CA GLY A 282 15.37 25.36 -5.46
C GLY A 282 14.02 24.82 -5.91
N ILE A 283 13.04 24.71 -5.03
CA ILE A 283 11.64 24.42 -5.37
C ILE A 283 10.81 25.67 -5.07
N GLU A 284 10.33 26.33 -6.12
CA GLU A 284 9.61 27.60 -6.01
C GLU A 284 8.17 27.40 -5.52
N GLU A 285 7.48 26.40 -6.07
CA GLU A 285 6.10 26.09 -5.71
C GLU A 285 5.98 24.79 -4.93
N GLY A 286 5.23 24.82 -3.81
CA GLY A 286 5.02 23.66 -2.95
C GLY A 286 6.13 23.45 -1.94
N GLY A 287 6.37 22.19 -1.60
CA GLY A 287 7.39 21.79 -0.62
C GLY A 287 7.29 20.33 -0.24
N LYS A 288 8.19 19.92 0.65
CA LYS A 288 8.20 18.57 1.20
C LYS A 288 7.04 18.42 2.20
N LEU A 289 6.21 17.42 1.96
CA LEU A 289 5.03 17.19 2.77
C LEU A 289 5.38 16.45 4.07
N LEU A 290 5.00 17.05 5.19
CA LEU A 290 4.95 16.39 6.48
C LEU A 290 3.50 16.23 6.91
N VAL A 291 3.19 15.10 7.54
CA VAL A 291 1.83 14.80 8.01
C VAL A 291 1.83 14.38 9.48
N ARG A 292 0.77 14.77 10.19
CA ARG A 292 0.49 14.35 11.56
C ARG A 292 -0.99 13.98 11.67
N GLY A 293 -1.29 12.93 12.42
CA GLY A 293 -2.69 12.49 12.61
C GLY A 293 -2.76 11.18 13.37
N SER A 294 -3.96 10.83 13.77
CA SER A 294 -4.23 9.60 14.55
C SER A 294 -3.98 8.31 13.75
N ASN A 295 -3.87 8.40 12.43
CA ASN A 295 -3.54 7.29 11.54
C ASN A 295 -2.04 7.13 11.26
N VAL A 296 -1.19 7.99 11.81
CA VAL A 296 0.28 7.90 11.65
C VAL A 296 0.81 6.74 12.47
N MET A 297 1.82 6.06 11.95
CA MET A 297 2.50 4.92 12.58
C MET A 297 3.04 5.25 13.98
N ARG A 298 3.26 4.20 14.77
CA ARG A 298 4.00 4.30 16.03
C ARG A 298 5.49 4.56 15.81
N GLY A 299 6.08 4.01 14.74
CA GLY A 299 7.49 4.14 14.42
C GLY A 299 7.99 3.04 13.50
N TYR A 300 9.31 3.04 13.30
CA TYR A 300 10.02 2.05 12.51
C TYR A 300 10.79 1.05 13.38
N TYR A 301 10.82 -0.21 12.92
CA TYR A 301 11.83 -1.19 13.30
C TYR A 301 12.87 -1.31 12.18
N ARG A 302 14.16 -1.28 12.55
CA ARG A 302 15.26 -1.38 11.61
C ARG A 302 16.15 -2.58 11.92
N ALA A 303 16.76 -3.16 10.88
CA ALA A 303 17.65 -4.31 11.03
C ALA A 303 18.96 -3.96 11.77
N GLU A 304 19.37 -2.69 11.76
CA GLU A 304 20.54 -2.15 12.45
C GLU A 304 20.33 -2.01 13.96
N ALA A 305 19.06 -1.85 14.39
CA ALA A 305 18.66 -1.74 15.79
C ALA A 305 17.46 -2.66 16.06
N PRO A 306 17.65 -4.00 16.09
CA PRO A 306 16.56 -4.96 16.22
C PRO A 306 15.69 -4.73 17.44
N GLY A 307 14.37 -4.78 17.27
CA GLY A 307 13.40 -4.61 18.36
C GLY A 307 13.26 -3.19 18.92
N VAL A 308 14.08 -2.23 18.45
CA VAL A 308 13.99 -0.83 18.88
C VAL A 308 13.00 -0.08 17.98
N LEU A 309 11.96 0.49 18.58
CA LEU A 309 10.98 1.32 17.88
C LEU A 309 11.44 2.77 17.80
N GLU A 310 11.56 3.31 16.59
CA GLU A 310 11.93 4.70 16.31
C GLU A 310 10.66 5.49 15.93
N PRO A 311 10.07 6.29 16.83
CA PRO A 311 8.86 7.06 16.56
C PRO A 311 9.13 8.26 15.62
N PRO A 312 8.09 8.79 14.94
CA PRO A 312 8.17 10.03 14.20
C PRO A 312 8.54 11.21 15.12
N VAL A 313 9.40 12.10 14.64
CA VAL A 313 9.83 13.27 15.40
C VAL A 313 8.65 14.21 15.65
N ASP A 314 8.37 14.50 16.93
CA ASP A 314 7.25 15.34 17.37
C ASP A 314 5.88 14.90 16.78
N GLY A 315 5.75 13.63 16.45
CA GLY A 315 4.55 13.05 15.81
C GLY A 315 4.39 13.41 14.33
N TRP A 316 5.34 14.10 13.72
CA TRP A 316 5.33 14.43 12.31
C TRP A 316 6.05 13.35 11.48
N TYR A 317 5.33 12.77 10.55
CA TYR A 317 5.88 11.87 9.55
C TYR A 317 6.34 12.65 8.32
N ASP A 318 7.63 12.59 8.02
CA ASP A 318 8.21 13.11 6.77
C ASP A 318 7.94 12.10 5.63
N THR A 319 7.12 12.52 4.68
CA THR A 319 6.73 11.65 3.56
C THR A 319 7.85 11.46 2.55
N GLY A 320 8.79 12.40 2.51
CA GLY A 320 9.80 12.49 1.47
C GLY A 320 9.24 12.89 0.10
N ASP A 321 7.97 13.25 0.01
CA ASP A 321 7.33 13.65 -1.24
C ASP A 321 7.25 15.19 -1.33
N ILE A 322 7.55 15.72 -2.51
CA ILE A 322 7.33 17.13 -2.87
C ILE A 322 5.94 17.26 -3.45
N VAL A 323 5.15 18.16 -2.89
CA VAL A 323 3.76 18.37 -3.31
C VAL A 323 3.42 19.85 -3.46
N THR A 324 2.40 20.14 -4.24
CA THR A 324 1.69 21.42 -4.25
C THR A 324 0.30 21.25 -3.64
N LEU A 325 -0.21 22.34 -3.07
CA LEU A 325 -1.57 22.43 -2.53
C LEU A 325 -2.33 23.52 -3.25
N ASP A 326 -3.45 23.14 -3.88
CA ASP A 326 -4.35 24.09 -4.55
C ASP A 326 -5.79 23.76 -4.16
N ASP A 327 -6.48 24.71 -3.54
CA ASP A 327 -7.83 24.54 -2.97
C ASP A 327 -7.95 23.26 -2.10
N GLY A 328 -6.89 22.94 -1.35
CA GLY A 328 -6.79 21.75 -0.50
C GLY A 328 -6.52 20.44 -1.25
N PHE A 329 -6.50 20.43 -2.58
CA PHE A 329 -6.08 19.29 -3.37
C PHE A 329 -4.56 19.15 -3.37
N ILE A 330 -4.09 17.94 -3.14
CA ILE A 330 -2.67 17.61 -3.12
C ILE A 330 -2.28 17.10 -4.50
N THR A 331 -1.23 17.69 -5.08
CA THR A 331 -0.60 17.20 -6.32
C THR A 331 0.84 16.81 -5.99
N ILE A 332 1.24 15.59 -6.36
CA ILE A 332 2.58 15.07 -6.10
C ILE A 332 3.48 15.45 -7.27
N SER A 333 4.54 16.22 -6.99
CA SER A 333 5.54 16.62 -8.00
C SER A 333 6.70 15.62 -8.09
N GLY A 334 6.91 14.78 -7.06
CA GLY A 334 7.93 13.73 -7.04
C GLY A 334 8.48 13.46 -5.65
N ARG A 335 9.49 12.60 -5.59
CA ARG A 335 10.23 12.29 -4.35
C ARG A 335 11.37 13.28 -4.16
N ALA A 336 11.57 13.83 -2.97
CA ALA A 336 12.66 14.77 -2.67
C ALA A 336 14.05 14.21 -3.06
N LYS A 337 14.28 12.91 -2.87
CA LYS A 337 15.50 12.20 -3.29
C LYS A 337 15.59 11.97 -4.81
N ARG A 338 14.56 12.30 -5.57
CA ARG A 338 14.49 12.17 -7.03
C ARG A 338 14.44 13.53 -7.74
N PHE A 339 15.11 14.50 -7.16
CA PHE A 339 15.43 15.78 -7.80
C PHE A 339 16.94 15.87 -7.97
N ALA A 340 17.37 16.36 -9.12
CA ALA A 340 18.75 16.70 -9.42
C ALA A 340 18.97 18.20 -9.24
N LYS A 341 20.10 18.61 -8.64
CA LYS A 341 20.49 20.01 -8.52
C LYS A 341 21.38 20.42 -9.67
N VAL A 342 20.79 20.87 -10.76
CA VAL A 342 21.48 21.24 -12.01
C VAL A 342 21.65 22.76 -12.09
N GLY A 343 22.89 23.26 -12.00
CA GLY A 343 23.16 24.69 -12.09
C GLY A 343 22.53 25.56 -11.00
N GLY A 344 22.18 24.95 -9.85
CA GLY A 344 21.51 25.62 -8.74
C GLY A 344 19.99 25.40 -8.69
N GLU A 345 19.38 24.90 -9.75
CA GLU A 345 17.95 24.59 -9.84
C GLU A 345 17.67 23.13 -9.51
N MET A 346 16.53 22.87 -8.86
CA MET A 346 16.07 21.52 -8.56
C MET A 346 15.16 21.01 -9.67
N VAL A 347 15.64 20.01 -10.41
CA VAL A 347 14.92 19.40 -11.54
C VAL A 347 14.37 18.06 -11.13
N SER A 348 13.07 17.86 -11.30
CA SER A 348 12.41 16.58 -11.00
C SER A 348 12.77 15.52 -12.04
N LEU A 349 13.42 14.44 -11.61
CA LEU A 349 13.70 13.28 -12.49
C LEU A 349 12.41 12.63 -12.98
N ALA A 350 11.36 12.62 -12.17
CA ALA A 350 10.05 12.11 -12.55
C ALA A 350 9.38 12.94 -13.64
N ALA A 351 9.55 14.28 -13.62
CA ALA A 351 9.06 15.15 -14.68
C ALA A 351 9.79 14.88 -16.01
N ILE A 352 11.11 14.69 -15.95
CA ILE A 352 11.92 14.30 -17.13
C ILE A 352 11.45 12.95 -17.70
N GLU A 353 11.20 11.96 -16.84
CA GLU A 353 10.68 10.66 -17.28
C GLU A 353 9.29 10.75 -17.92
N THR A 354 8.43 11.62 -17.40
CA THR A 354 7.11 11.88 -17.98
C THR A 354 7.23 12.49 -19.38
N LEU A 355 8.05 13.53 -19.52
CA LEU A 355 8.33 14.15 -20.82
C LEU A 355 8.92 13.14 -21.82
N ALA A 356 9.90 12.35 -21.39
CA ALA A 356 10.49 11.30 -22.21
C ALA A 356 9.45 10.27 -22.66
N GLY A 357 8.52 9.91 -21.78
CA GLY A 357 7.41 9.01 -22.12
C GLY A 357 6.40 9.58 -23.12
N GLU A 358 6.23 10.91 -23.18
CA GLU A 358 5.42 11.58 -24.20
C GLU A 358 6.12 11.56 -25.57
N PHE A 359 7.44 11.75 -25.59
CA PHE A 359 8.23 11.67 -26.83
C PHE A 359 8.41 10.24 -27.33
N TRP A 360 8.55 9.27 -26.41
CA TRP A 360 8.80 7.85 -26.71
C TRP A 360 7.78 6.92 -26.06
N PRO A 361 6.50 6.98 -26.45
CA PRO A 361 5.38 6.37 -25.71
C PRO A 361 5.42 4.84 -25.60
N HIS A 362 6.28 4.18 -26.37
CA HIS A 362 6.39 2.71 -26.39
C HIS A 362 7.70 2.19 -25.78
N HIS A 363 8.51 3.06 -25.21
CA HIS A 363 9.81 2.70 -24.65
C HIS A 363 9.88 3.10 -23.17
N ALA A 364 10.39 2.18 -22.34
CA ALA A 364 10.68 2.50 -20.96
C ALA A 364 11.85 3.50 -20.90
N THR A 365 11.69 4.52 -20.05
CA THR A 365 12.71 5.54 -19.80
C THR A 365 12.91 5.74 -18.33
N ALA A 366 14.14 5.98 -17.90
CA ALA A 366 14.50 6.30 -16.52
C ALA A 366 15.51 7.45 -16.51
N ALA A 367 15.33 8.40 -15.59
CA ALA A 367 16.25 9.49 -15.36
C ALA A 367 17.06 9.26 -14.09
N ALA A 368 18.34 9.60 -14.12
CA ALA A 368 19.24 9.52 -12.98
C ALA A 368 20.11 10.80 -12.92
N ALA A 369 20.37 11.26 -11.68
CA ALA A 369 21.32 12.33 -11.44
C ALA A 369 22.73 11.77 -11.31
N GLY A 370 23.69 12.43 -11.93
CA GLY A 370 25.12 12.14 -11.81
C GLY A 370 25.92 13.39 -11.51
N PRO A 371 27.13 13.28 -10.95
CA PRO A 371 27.98 14.44 -10.67
C PRO A 371 28.46 15.11 -11.95
N HIS A 372 28.45 16.46 -11.98
CA HIS A 372 28.96 17.27 -13.08
C HIS A 372 29.88 18.38 -12.54
N GLU A 373 31.11 18.51 -13.07
CA GLU A 373 32.17 19.40 -12.55
C GLU A 373 31.78 20.89 -12.44
N ARG A 374 30.92 21.38 -13.35
CA ARG A 374 30.54 22.82 -13.40
C ARG A 374 29.13 23.10 -12.91
N LYS A 375 28.20 22.13 -13.01
CA LYS A 375 26.80 22.33 -12.72
C LYS A 375 26.34 21.68 -11.40
N GLY A 376 27.25 21.00 -10.70
CA GLY A 376 26.96 20.21 -9.52
C GLY A 376 26.47 18.83 -9.90
N GLU A 377 25.32 18.75 -10.55
CA GLU A 377 24.76 17.51 -11.09
C GLU A 377 24.36 17.65 -12.56
N GLU A 378 24.28 16.54 -13.26
CA GLU A 378 23.68 16.41 -14.59
C GLU A 378 22.65 15.29 -14.59
N ILE A 379 21.72 15.34 -15.53
CA ILE A 379 20.68 14.33 -15.65
C ILE A 379 21.00 13.43 -16.83
N GLY A 380 21.23 12.14 -16.54
CA GLY A 380 21.33 11.08 -17.54
C GLY A 380 19.96 10.45 -17.78
N LEU A 381 19.62 10.23 -19.05
CA LEU A 381 18.42 9.50 -19.44
C LEU A 381 18.80 8.13 -19.99
N VAL A 382 18.18 7.09 -19.47
CA VAL A 382 18.32 5.71 -19.94
C VAL A 382 17.01 5.31 -20.60
N THR A 383 17.06 4.79 -21.82
CA THR A 383 15.85 4.38 -22.56
C THR A 383 16.08 3.06 -23.27
N GLU A 384 14.99 2.29 -23.45
CA GLU A 384 14.98 1.08 -24.29
C GLU A 384 14.95 1.39 -25.80
N ARG A 385 14.82 2.66 -26.19
CA ARG A 385 14.84 3.07 -27.60
C ARG A 385 16.26 3.00 -28.16
N PRO A 386 16.53 2.14 -29.17
CA PRO A 386 17.89 1.93 -29.67
C PRO A 386 18.51 3.17 -30.34
N ASP A 387 17.67 4.01 -30.98
CA ASP A 387 18.10 5.17 -31.77
C ASP A 387 17.69 6.49 -31.09
N ALA A 388 17.72 6.52 -29.75
CA ALA A 388 17.36 7.73 -29.00
C ALA A 388 18.42 8.82 -29.23
N ASP A 389 18.00 9.96 -29.77
CA ASP A 389 18.83 11.15 -29.91
C ASP A 389 18.40 12.22 -28.89
N LEU A 390 19.37 12.67 -28.09
CA LEU A 390 19.16 13.80 -27.15
C LEU A 390 18.77 15.11 -27.85
N ALA A 391 19.12 15.28 -29.15
CA ALA A 391 18.71 16.44 -29.91
C ALA A 391 17.18 16.53 -30.16
N GLU A 392 16.47 15.39 -30.02
CA GLU A 392 14.99 15.39 -30.06
C GLU A 392 14.36 16.08 -28.84
N PHE A 393 15.13 16.29 -27.75
CA PHE A 393 14.72 16.93 -26.51
C PHE A 393 15.04 18.44 -26.42
N GLN A 394 15.76 19.00 -27.38
CA GLN A 394 16.09 20.41 -27.46
C GLN A 394 15.05 21.16 -28.29
#